data_03ceeb93912607d662b23832085d473c
#
_entry.id   03ceeb93912607d662b23832085d473c
#
_cell.length_a   1.000
_cell.length_b   1.000
_cell.length_c   1.000
_cell.angle_alpha   90.00
_cell.angle_beta   90.00
_cell.angle_gamma   90.00
#
_symmetry.space_group_name_H-M   'P 1'
#
loop_
_entity.id
_entity.type
_entity.pdbx_description
1 polymer ?
#
loop_
_entity_poly.entity_id
_entity_poly.type
_entity_poly.pdbx_seq_one_letter_code
_entity_poly.pdbx_strand_id
1 'polypeptide(L)'
;MFIYRLCICGCNRYIAYMNNCEEYMAYVFSRKCIFWSVACLLMVAWMPVLFAYYPAIFMGDTEDIIYMAYNYPTGLLETVKLRQEGVNITNHHPVVFTLIVGMVLKLVKGLGGSDNMAIFVYALAQYLASALILSYVCIYIGRDLKKEKVALCAILFYVFCPWITKYVIMISKDTFFSECLLLLGVQLHKMARGKKDRKQVVIIAFLSISVLLFRKNGLYVLMITYAFMIVLYRKYWKSWVACLVVVLVCNGLYSNILLPVAGITDGSVREALSIPFQQTARYVRDHGEEVTEEEQRIIDAVLQYDVLGEVYSANISDPVKATFRIEADSEDLKEYFAVWFTMLLKHPETYIKATINNYYGYVYPVVNDIHKLYRTSVGSMENANRDGYFNFSNNYDGVRIWLRDAYALWDLLWMKVPIVNLFATSAFYVWLIILAGALKVICRDRAGLGVMFMYFILVLTAVAGPCNAIDYERYISPCIFVFPLIVGIALQKKRLKEELG
;
A
#
# COMPACT_ATOMS: atom_id res chain seq x y z
N MET A 1 -28.47 -8.22 14.06
CA MET A 1 -29.40 -9.29 14.48
C MET A 1 -29.91 -10.12 13.30
N PHE A 2 -30.24 -9.53 12.14
CA PHE A 2 -30.76 -10.25 10.97
C PHE A 2 -29.67 -11.09 10.25
N ILE A 3 -28.48 -10.58 10.06
CA ILE A 3 -27.34 -11.29 9.45
C ILE A 3 -26.84 -12.44 10.37
N TYR A 4 -26.98 -12.28 11.69
CA TYR A 4 -26.71 -13.33 12.68
C TYR A 4 -27.68 -14.53 12.58
N ARG A 5 -28.91 -14.31 12.10
CA ARG A 5 -29.91 -15.38 11.91
C ARG A 5 -29.75 -16.15 10.59
N LEU A 6 -29.24 -15.53 9.55
CA LEU A 6 -29.01 -16.17 8.25
C LEU A 6 -27.87 -17.22 8.27
N CYS A 7 -26.86 -17.05 9.13
CA CYS A 7 -25.82 -18.06 9.33
C CYS A 7 -26.27 -19.32 10.09
N ILE A 8 -27.46 -19.29 10.70
CA ILE A 8 -27.99 -20.40 11.53
C ILE A 8 -28.66 -21.49 10.69
N CYS A 9 -29.11 -21.19 9.47
CA CYS A 9 -29.88 -22.17 8.67
C CYS A 9 -29.06 -23.37 8.12
N GLY A 10 -27.73 -23.28 8.09
CA GLY A 10 -26.88 -24.40 7.61
C GLY A 10 -26.60 -25.51 8.62
N CYS A 11 -26.82 -25.29 9.92
CA CYS A 11 -26.43 -26.19 11.00
C CYS A 11 -27.56 -27.05 11.60
N ASN A 12 -28.74 -27.05 10.99
CA ASN A 12 -29.93 -27.72 11.59
C ASN A 12 -29.84 -29.24 11.80
N ARG A 13 -28.87 -29.93 11.26
CA ARG A 13 -28.73 -31.40 11.50
C ARG A 13 -27.94 -31.80 12.78
N TYR A 14 -27.20 -30.87 13.37
CA TYR A 14 -26.44 -31.13 14.61
C TYR A 14 -27.15 -30.67 15.88
N ILE A 15 -28.28 -29.95 15.76
CA ILE A 15 -29.01 -29.35 16.86
C ILE A 15 -29.73 -30.40 17.74
N ALA A 16 -30.04 -31.55 17.20
CA ALA A 16 -30.83 -32.57 17.89
C ALA A 16 -30.11 -33.34 19.04
N TYR A 17 -28.80 -33.14 19.21
CA TYR A 17 -27.98 -33.91 20.16
C TYR A 17 -27.36 -33.12 21.32
N MET A 18 -27.54 -31.78 21.39
CA MET A 18 -26.94 -30.98 22.46
C MET A 18 -27.99 -30.51 23.49
N ASN A 19 -28.02 -31.15 24.64
CA ASN A 19 -28.97 -30.84 25.73
C ASN A 19 -28.58 -29.62 26.60
N ASN A 20 -27.51 -28.86 26.24
CA ASN A 20 -27.10 -27.66 26.97
C ASN A 20 -27.03 -26.43 26.07
N CYS A 21 -27.88 -25.46 26.34
CA CYS A 21 -27.97 -24.19 25.58
C CYS A 21 -26.66 -23.38 25.61
N GLU A 22 -25.86 -23.50 26.67
CA GLU A 22 -24.56 -22.84 26.83
C GLU A 22 -23.47 -23.42 25.94
N GLU A 23 -23.37 -24.75 25.83
CA GLU A 23 -22.42 -25.45 24.95
C GLU A 23 -22.75 -25.23 23.47
N TYR A 24 -24.04 -25.20 23.12
CA TYR A 24 -24.52 -24.88 21.78
C TYR A 24 -24.16 -23.45 21.38
N MET A 25 -24.40 -22.47 22.27
CA MET A 25 -24.01 -21.07 22.04
C MET A 25 -22.47 -20.93 21.89
N ALA A 26 -21.69 -21.63 22.69
CA ALA A 26 -20.24 -21.67 22.58
C ALA A 26 -19.77 -22.29 21.25
N TYR A 27 -20.43 -23.29 20.73
CA TYR A 27 -20.14 -23.91 19.43
C TYR A 27 -20.50 -22.99 18.26
N VAL A 28 -21.71 -22.43 18.24
CA VAL A 28 -22.18 -21.49 17.19
C VAL A 28 -21.33 -20.22 17.14
N PHE A 29 -20.84 -19.79 18.31
CA PHE A 29 -19.89 -18.67 18.42
C PHE A 29 -18.43 -19.12 18.40
N SER A 30 -18.14 -20.34 17.96
CA SER A 30 -16.76 -20.78 17.84
C SER A 30 -15.99 -19.85 16.90
N ARG A 31 -14.79 -19.45 17.31
CA ARG A 31 -13.92 -18.54 16.55
C ARG A 31 -13.71 -18.99 15.09
N LYS A 32 -13.66 -20.30 14.86
CA LYS A 32 -13.49 -20.90 13.53
C LYS A 32 -14.72 -20.70 12.64
N CYS A 33 -15.94 -20.96 13.19
CA CYS A 33 -17.18 -20.79 12.44
C CYS A 33 -17.37 -19.33 12.01
N ILE A 34 -17.17 -18.38 12.93
CA ILE A 34 -17.28 -16.94 12.62
C ILE A 34 -16.23 -16.53 11.58
N PHE A 35 -15.00 -17.04 11.69
CA PHE A 35 -13.95 -16.76 10.71
C PHE A 35 -14.39 -17.14 9.29
N TRP A 36 -14.81 -18.40 9.10
CA TRP A 36 -15.24 -18.87 7.79
C TRP A 36 -16.51 -18.19 7.30
N SER A 37 -17.46 -17.89 8.20
CA SER A 37 -18.66 -17.14 7.84
C SER A 37 -18.35 -15.73 7.32
N VAL A 38 -17.43 -15.01 7.98
CA VAL A 38 -17.01 -13.68 7.52
C VAL A 38 -16.21 -13.78 6.22
N ALA A 39 -15.31 -14.76 6.09
CA ALA A 39 -14.56 -14.96 4.86
C ALA A 39 -15.48 -15.27 3.67
N CYS A 40 -16.43 -16.18 3.83
CA CYS A 40 -17.42 -16.49 2.80
C CYS A 40 -18.29 -15.26 2.48
N LEU A 41 -18.72 -14.49 3.49
CA LEU A 41 -19.47 -13.26 3.26
C LEU A 41 -18.71 -12.26 2.41
N LEU A 42 -17.41 -12.01 2.71
CA LEU A 42 -16.56 -11.13 1.92
C LEU A 42 -16.40 -11.65 0.50
N MET A 43 -16.12 -12.95 0.32
CA MET A 43 -16.01 -13.57 -1.01
C MET A 43 -17.30 -13.40 -1.81
N VAL A 44 -18.47 -13.69 -1.23
CA VAL A 44 -19.76 -13.54 -1.93
C VAL A 44 -20.04 -12.07 -2.25
N ALA A 45 -19.77 -11.16 -1.32
CA ALA A 45 -20.03 -9.73 -1.52
C ALA A 45 -19.14 -9.11 -2.61
N TRP A 46 -17.91 -9.59 -2.79
CA TRP A 46 -16.98 -9.08 -3.81
C TRP A 46 -17.06 -9.83 -5.15
N MET A 47 -17.78 -10.96 -5.20
CA MET A 47 -17.91 -11.74 -6.45
C MET A 47 -18.39 -10.89 -7.64
N PRO A 48 -19.39 -9.99 -7.50
CA PRO A 48 -19.82 -9.15 -8.62
C PRO A 48 -18.71 -8.22 -9.13
N VAL A 49 -17.80 -7.72 -8.25
CA VAL A 49 -16.64 -6.90 -8.66
C VAL A 49 -15.66 -7.75 -9.45
N LEU A 50 -15.34 -8.95 -8.96
CA LEU A 50 -14.45 -9.90 -9.66
C LEU A 50 -14.98 -10.23 -11.06
N PHE A 51 -16.28 -10.42 -11.19
CA PHE A 51 -16.92 -10.68 -12.47
C PHE A 51 -16.95 -9.45 -13.38
N ALA A 52 -17.32 -8.29 -12.85
CA ALA A 52 -17.42 -7.03 -13.59
C ALA A 52 -16.08 -6.60 -14.19
N TYR A 53 -14.98 -6.78 -13.47
CA TYR A 53 -13.64 -6.36 -13.89
C TYR A 53 -12.75 -7.51 -14.35
N TYR A 54 -13.33 -8.62 -14.80
CA TYR A 54 -12.56 -9.71 -15.39
C TYR A 54 -11.68 -9.21 -16.56
N PRO A 55 -10.40 -9.62 -16.69
CA PRO A 55 -9.73 -10.62 -15.87
C PRO A 55 -9.17 -10.09 -14.55
N ALA A 56 -8.93 -8.79 -14.43
CA ALA A 56 -8.43 -8.09 -13.24
C ALA A 56 -8.48 -6.58 -13.45
N ILE A 57 -8.20 -5.80 -12.40
CA ILE A 57 -7.93 -4.36 -12.53
C ILE A 57 -6.42 -4.18 -12.72
N PHE A 58 -6.01 -3.57 -13.83
CA PHE A 58 -4.64 -3.21 -14.13
C PHE A 58 -4.32 -1.82 -13.56
N MET A 59 -3.12 -1.64 -13.05
CA MET A 59 -2.54 -0.35 -12.69
C MET A 59 -1.53 0.10 -13.74
N GLY A 60 -1.12 1.37 -13.73
CA GLY A 60 -0.06 1.85 -14.61
C GLY A 60 1.24 1.04 -14.54
N ASP A 61 1.56 0.51 -13.34
CA ASP A 61 2.75 -0.32 -13.13
C ASP A 61 2.60 -1.78 -13.64
N THR A 62 1.38 -2.22 -13.99
CA THR A 62 1.10 -3.65 -14.29
C THR A 62 1.78 -4.10 -15.57
N GLU A 63 1.85 -3.25 -16.58
CA GLU A 63 2.58 -3.49 -17.83
C GLU A 63 4.05 -3.84 -17.54
N ASP A 64 4.76 -2.94 -16.87
CA ASP A 64 6.17 -3.12 -16.52
C ASP A 64 6.41 -4.39 -15.70
N ILE A 65 5.54 -4.68 -14.73
CA ILE A 65 5.63 -5.88 -13.90
C ILE A 65 5.52 -7.15 -14.74
N ILE A 66 4.57 -7.21 -15.68
CA ILE A 66 4.35 -8.37 -16.55
C ILE A 66 5.52 -8.51 -17.55
N TYR A 67 5.96 -7.42 -18.16
CA TYR A 67 7.07 -7.42 -19.11
C TYR A 67 8.36 -7.88 -18.44
N MET A 68 8.75 -7.27 -17.31
CA MET A 68 9.91 -7.70 -16.53
C MET A 68 9.84 -9.16 -16.09
N ALA A 69 8.64 -9.68 -15.75
CA ALA A 69 8.46 -11.08 -15.37
C ALA A 69 8.83 -12.06 -16.50
N TYR A 70 8.73 -11.62 -17.76
CA TYR A 70 9.13 -12.37 -18.94
C TYR A 70 10.49 -11.94 -19.52
N ASN A 71 11.17 -11.03 -18.83
CA ASN A 71 12.43 -10.41 -19.28
C ASN A 71 12.27 -9.64 -20.61
N TYR A 72 11.08 -9.08 -20.88
CA TYR A 72 10.84 -8.21 -22.03
C TYR A 72 11.28 -6.76 -21.69
N PRO A 73 11.71 -5.97 -22.67
CA PRO A 73 12.08 -4.58 -22.46
C PRO A 73 10.87 -3.73 -22.04
N THR A 74 11.08 -2.77 -21.14
CA THR A 74 10.10 -1.79 -20.70
C THR A 74 10.69 -0.38 -20.80
N GLY A 75 9.85 0.66 -20.82
CA GLY A 75 10.30 2.05 -20.78
C GLY A 75 11.08 2.41 -19.51
N LEU A 76 11.01 1.61 -18.46
CA LEU A 76 11.81 1.81 -17.25
C LEU A 76 13.31 1.63 -17.49
N LEU A 77 13.71 0.81 -18.48
CA LEU A 77 15.11 0.57 -18.81
C LEU A 77 15.79 1.85 -19.32
N GLU A 78 15.05 2.75 -19.95
CA GLU A 78 15.56 4.05 -20.42
C GLU A 78 15.84 5.02 -19.27
N THR A 79 15.49 4.66 -18.05
CA THR A 79 15.64 5.53 -16.87
C THR A 79 16.79 5.10 -15.94
N VAL A 80 17.51 4.06 -16.30
CA VAL A 80 18.59 3.46 -15.47
C VAL A 80 19.75 2.97 -16.32
N LYS A 81 20.96 2.98 -15.78
CA LYS A 81 22.11 2.28 -16.37
C LYS A 81 21.99 0.79 -16.05
N LEU A 82 21.85 -0.05 -17.09
CA LEU A 82 21.72 -1.49 -16.89
C LEU A 82 22.97 -2.08 -16.25
N ARG A 83 22.77 -2.92 -15.25
CA ARG A 83 23.86 -3.66 -14.57
C ARG A 83 24.42 -4.76 -15.45
N GLN A 84 23.57 -5.42 -16.22
CA GLN A 84 23.93 -6.53 -17.10
C GLN A 84 23.10 -6.48 -18.38
N GLU A 85 23.74 -6.57 -19.54
CA GLU A 85 23.05 -6.69 -20.81
C GLU A 85 22.18 -7.96 -20.87
N GLY A 86 20.99 -7.85 -21.49
CA GLY A 86 20.04 -8.94 -21.61
C GLY A 86 19.21 -9.23 -20.36
N VAL A 87 19.43 -8.53 -19.24
CA VAL A 87 18.58 -8.58 -18.05
C VAL A 87 17.69 -7.33 -18.02
N ASN A 88 16.43 -7.51 -18.44
CA ASN A 88 15.42 -6.44 -18.54
C ASN A 88 14.61 -6.30 -17.26
N ILE A 89 15.20 -6.58 -16.11
CA ILE A 89 14.55 -6.51 -14.79
C ILE A 89 15.21 -5.41 -13.97
N THR A 90 14.39 -4.48 -13.48
CA THR A 90 14.84 -3.44 -12.55
C THR A 90 14.13 -3.58 -11.22
N ASN A 91 14.79 -3.18 -10.14
CA ASN A 91 14.18 -3.08 -8.82
C ASN A 91 13.39 -1.76 -8.64
N HIS A 92 12.90 -1.16 -9.74
CA HIS A 92 11.93 -0.05 -9.68
C HIS A 92 10.63 -0.55 -9.06
N HIS A 93 10.09 -1.64 -9.62
CA HIS A 93 9.05 -2.41 -8.95
C HIS A 93 9.67 -3.53 -8.12
N PRO A 94 9.07 -3.92 -6.97
CA PRO A 94 9.59 -4.98 -6.14
C PRO A 94 9.73 -6.28 -6.91
N VAL A 95 10.96 -6.76 -7.06
CA VAL A 95 11.28 -7.95 -7.87
C VAL A 95 10.51 -9.18 -7.39
N VAL A 96 10.34 -9.35 -6.08
CA VAL A 96 9.59 -10.49 -5.52
C VAL A 96 8.14 -10.48 -6.00
N PHE A 97 7.50 -9.31 -6.05
CA PHE A 97 6.15 -9.18 -6.57
C PHE A 97 6.09 -9.53 -8.08
N THR A 98 7.03 -9.00 -8.87
CA THR A 98 7.20 -9.31 -10.29
C THR A 98 7.35 -10.82 -10.51
N LEU A 99 8.18 -11.49 -9.72
CA LEU A 99 8.40 -12.94 -9.82
C LEU A 99 7.13 -13.75 -9.45
N ILE A 100 6.39 -13.33 -8.42
CA ILE A 100 5.12 -14.00 -8.03
C ILE A 100 4.10 -13.91 -9.17
N VAL A 101 3.87 -12.72 -9.72
CA VAL A 101 2.97 -12.52 -10.86
C VAL A 101 3.45 -13.36 -12.05
N GLY A 102 4.72 -13.25 -12.41
CA GLY A 102 5.31 -13.98 -13.54
C GLY A 102 5.25 -15.50 -13.38
N MET A 103 5.45 -16.03 -12.18
CA MET A 103 5.34 -17.46 -11.90
C MET A 103 3.92 -17.96 -12.18
N VAL A 104 2.89 -17.25 -11.72
CA VAL A 104 1.49 -17.64 -11.98
C VAL A 104 1.18 -17.56 -13.48
N LEU A 105 1.59 -16.48 -14.15
CA LEU A 105 1.35 -16.33 -15.58
C LEU A 105 2.04 -17.44 -16.38
N LYS A 106 3.32 -17.70 -16.13
CA LYS A 106 4.09 -18.77 -16.83
C LYS A 106 3.49 -20.15 -16.58
N LEU A 107 3.05 -20.42 -15.34
CA LEU A 107 2.45 -21.70 -14.99
C LEU A 107 1.14 -21.93 -15.77
N VAL A 108 0.23 -20.95 -15.74
CA VAL A 108 -1.08 -21.08 -16.40
C VAL A 108 -0.92 -21.15 -17.92
N LYS A 109 -0.04 -20.33 -18.52
CA LYS A 109 0.26 -20.39 -19.97
C LYS A 109 0.93 -21.71 -20.34
N GLY A 110 1.82 -22.24 -19.52
CA GLY A 110 2.43 -23.56 -19.72
C GLY A 110 1.44 -24.73 -19.69
N LEU A 111 0.30 -24.53 -19.02
CA LEU A 111 -0.85 -25.47 -19.02
C LEU A 111 -1.84 -25.23 -20.18
N GLY A 112 -1.52 -24.32 -21.11
CA GLY A 112 -2.38 -23.98 -22.26
C GLY A 112 -3.44 -22.91 -21.99
N GLY A 113 -3.39 -22.23 -20.84
CA GLY A 113 -4.30 -21.13 -20.53
C GLY A 113 -3.99 -19.86 -21.31
N SER A 114 -5.02 -19.02 -21.52
CA SER A 114 -4.88 -17.69 -22.13
C SER A 114 -4.24 -16.69 -21.19
N ASP A 115 -3.79 -15.53 -21.71
CA ASP A 115 -3.28 -14.41 -20.89
C ASP A 115 -4.32 -13.92 -19.89
N ASN A 116 -5.58 -13.79 -20.30
CA ASN A 116 -6.68 -13.44 -19.41
C ASN A 116 -6.88 -14.45 -18.28
N MET A 117 -6.82 -15.76 -18.61
CA MET A 117 -6.94 -16.80 -17.59
C MET A 117 -5.77 -16.73 -16.59
N ALA A 118 -4.56 -16.50 -17.08
CA ALA A 118 -3.37 -16.43 -16.25
C ALA A 118 -3.43 -15.29 -15.23
N ILE A 119 -3.78 -14.09 -15.69
CA ILE A 119 -3.89 -12.94 -14.79
C ILE A 119 -5.11 -13.04 -13.85
N PHE A 120 -6.20 -13.66 -14.31
CA PHE A 120 -7.37 -13.95 -13.49
C PHE A 120 -7.06 -14.91 -12.34
N VAL A 121 -6.29 -15.96 -12.59
CA VAL A 121 -5.86 -16.91 -11.54
C VAL A 121 -5.05 -16.19 -10.46
N TYR A 122 -4.17 -15.27 -10.87
CA TYR A 122 -3.46 -14.44 -9.91
C TYR A 122 -4.44 -13.55 -9.09
N ALA A 123 -5.33 -12.83 -9.78
CA ALA A 123 -6.31 -11.96 -9.13
C ALA A 123 -7.24 -12.74 -8.18
N LEU A 124 -7.66 -13.95 -8.57
CA LEU A 124 -8.48 -14.83 -7.73
C LEU A 124 -7.71 -15.29 -6.48
N ALA A 125 -6.44 -15.65 -6.61
CA ALA A 125 -5.62 -16.03 -5.46
C ALA A 125 -5.46 -14.86 -4.46
N GLN A 126 -5.22 -13.65 -4.96
CA GLN A 126 -5.15 -12.44 -4.15
C GLN A 126 -6.50 -12.14 -3.47
N TYR A 127 -7.59 -12.20 -4.21
CA TYR A 127 -8.96 -12.04 -3.69
C TYR A 127 -9.28 -13.00 -2.54
N LEU A 128 -8.95 -14.29 -2.68
CA LEU A 128 -9.14 -15.29 -1.64
C LEU A 128 -8.28 -15.00 -0.41
N ALA A 129 -7.00 -14.66 -0.61
CA ALA A 129 -6.09 -14.28 0.46
C ALA A 129 -6.59 -13.06 1.24
N SER A 130 -7.03 -12.02 0.52
CA SER A 130 -7.60 -10.80 1.11
C SER A 130 -8.82 -11.10 1.98
N ALA A 131 -9.76 -11.94 1.49
CA ALA A 131 -10.94 -12.33 2.27
C ALA A 131 -10.56 -13.03 3.58
N LEU A 132 -9.57 -13.91 3.55
CA LEU A 132 -9.08 -14.62 4.75
C LEU A 132 -8.38 -13.65 5.72
N ILE A 133 -7.52 -12.76 5.21
CA ILE A 133 -6.78 -11.79 6.04
C ILE A 133 -7.74 -10.82 6.72
N LEU A 134 -8.67 -10.23 5.97
CA LEU A 134 -9.62 -9.26 6.52
C LEU A 134 -10.63 -9.92 7.47
N SER A 135 -11.03 -11.16 7.20
CA SER A 135 -11.82 -11.96 8.16
C SER A 135 -11.07 -12.15 9.49
N TYR A 136 -9.78 -12.52 9.44
CA TYR A 136 -8.95 -12.64 10.63
C TYR A 136 -8.89 -11.34 11.45
N VAL A 137 -8.78 -10.19 10.78
CA VAL A 137 -8.76 -8.87 11.43
C VAL A 137 -10.12 -8.57 12.10
N CYS A 138 -11.24 -8.86 11.43
CA CYS A 138 -12.58 -8.70 12.01
C CYS A 138 -12.74 -9.54 13.28
N ILE A 139 -12.28 -10.80 13.24
CA ILE A 139 -12.30 -11.69 14.43
C ILE A 139 -11.41 -11.13 15.55
N TYR A 140 -10.23 -10.62 15.21
CA TYR A 140 -9.34 -9.99 16.17
C TYR A 140 -10.02 -8.79 16.87
N ILE A 141 -10.67 -7.91 16.10
CA ILE A 141 -11.41 -6.77 16.64
C ILE A 141 -12.55 -7.23 17.55
N GLY A 142 -13.37 -8.16 17.08
CA GLY A 142 -14.54 -8.64 17.84
C GLY A 142 -14.19 -9.41 19.11
N ARG A 143 -13.25 -10.36 19.01
CA ARG A 143 -12.96 -11.32 20.09
C ARG A 143 -11.78 -10.92 20.97
N ASP A 144 -10.65 -10.55 20.37
CA ASP A 144 -9.44 -10.22 21.13
C ASP A 144 -9.51 -8.81 21.73
N LEU A 145 -10.05 -7.83 20.99
CA LEU A 145 -10.29 -6.46 21.48
C LEU A 145 -11.62 -6.33 22.23
N LYS A 146 -12.50 -7.32 22.13
CA LYS A 146 -13.87 -7.30 22.70
C LYS A 146 -14.70 -6.10 22.19
N LYS A 147 -14.61 -5.82 20.87
CA LYS A 147 -15.29 -4.70 20.20
C LYS A 147 -16.21 -5.22 19.09
N GLU A 148 -17.26 -5.97 19.47
CA GLU A 148 -18.14 -6.65 18.52
C GLU A 148 -18.85 -5.69 17.56
N LYS A 149 -19.32 -4.52 18.06
CA LYS A 149 -19.93 -3.50 17.20
C LYS A 149 -18.93 -2.95 16.17
N VAL A 150 -17.69 -2.72 16.59
CA VAL A 150 -16.62 -2.27 15.67
C VAL A 150 -16.30 -3.36 14.65
N ALA A 151 -16.29 -4.63 15.06
CA ALA A 151 -16.08 -5.75 14.13
C ALA A 151 -17.20 -5.84 13.08
N LEU A 152 -18.46 -5.60 13.47
CA LEU A 152 -19.57 -5.53 12.53
C LEU A 152 -19.41 -4.35 11.55
N CYS A 153 -19.06 -3.17 12.06
CA CYS A 153 -18.76 -2.02 11.20
C CYS A 153 -17.56 -2.29 10.27
N ALA A 154 -16.56 -3.02 10.75
CA ALA A 154 -15.41 -3.44 9.95
C ALA A 154 -15.83 -4.35 8.78
N ILE A 155 -16.70 -5.33 9.04
CA ILE A 155 -17.24 -6.19 7.99
C ILE A 155 -18.00 -5.36 6.95
N LEU A 156 -18.90 -4.46 7.38
CA LEU A 156 -19.63 -3.58 6.48
C LEU A 156 -18.69 -2.66 5.69
N PHE A 157 -17.67 -2.10 6.34
CA PHE A 157 -16.66 -1.30 5.65
C PHE A 157 -15.93 -2.10 4.57
N TYR A 158 -15.45 -3.29 4.89
CA TYR A 158 -14.74 -4.13 3.92
C TYR A 158 -15.63 -4.61 2.77
N VAL A 159 -16.92 -4.86 3.03
CA VAL A 159 -17.90 -5.22 1.99
C VAL A 159 -18.17 -4.06 1.05
N PHE A 160 -18.34 -2.84 1.56
CA PHE A 160 -18.88 -1.73 0.79
C PHE A 160 -17.86 -0.68 0.37
N CYS A 161 -16.67 -0.63 0.97
CA CYS A 161 -15.66 0.37 0.61
C CYS A 161 -15.12 0.13 -0.81
N PRO A 162 -15.31 1.08 -1.76
CA PRO A 162 -14.89 0.90 -3.15
C PRO A 162 -13.38 0.71 -3.31
N TRP A 163 -12.58 1.32 -2.45
CA TRP A 163 -11.12 1.11 -2.44
C TRP A 163 -10.78 -0.34 -2.16
N ILE A 164 -11.34 -0.92 -1.10
CA ILE A 164 -11.07 -2.30 -0.71
C ILE A 164 -11.52 -3.26 -1.82
N THR A 165 -12.76 -3.13 -2.31
CA THR A 165 -13.32 -4.04 -3.29
C THR A 165 -12.55 -4.05 -4.61
N LYS A 166 -11.91 -2.94 -4.99
CA LYS A 166 -11.07 -2.85 -6.19
C LYS A 166 -9.64 -3.33 -5.92
N TYR A 167 -9.03 -2.94 -4.79
CA TYR A 167 -7.67 -3.36 -4.44
C TYR A 167 -7.53 -4.89 -4.34
N VAL A 168 -8.56 -5.60 -3.85
CA VAL A 168 -8.49 -7.06 -3.69
C VAL A 168 -8.38 -7.83 -5.01
N ILE A 169 -8.71 -7.21 -6.15
CA ILE A 169 -8.59 -7.81 -7.50
C ILE A 169 -7.62 -7.03 -8.41
N MET A 170 -6.93 -6.03 -7.87
CA MET A 170 -6.01 -5.19 -8.61
C MET A 170 -4.62 -5.82 -8.65
N ILE A 171 -3.98 -5.82 -9.81
CA ILE A 171 -2.62 -6.30 -9.97
C ILE A 171 -1.66 -5.21 -9.46
N SER A 172 -1.47 -5.19 -8.14
CA SER A 172 -0.64 -4.20 -7.49
C SER A 172 0.08 -4.77 -6.26
N LYS A 173 1.34 -4.40 -6.11
CA LYS A 173 2.14 -4.65 -4.90
C LYS A 173 1.51 -4.05 -3.64
N ASP A 174 0.67 -3.02 -3.81
CA ASP A 174 0.10 -2.21 -2.73
C ASP A 174 -0.90 -3.00 -1.88
N THR A 175 -1.63 -3.95 -2.47
CA THR A 175 -2.57 -4.83 -1.75
C THR A 175 -1.84 -5.71 -0.75
N PHE A 176 -0.83 -6.49 -1.20
CA PHE A 176 -0.06 -7.35 -0.29
C PHE A 176 0.74 -6.55 0.75
N PHE A 177 1.31 -5.42 0.35
CA PHE A 177 1.98 -4.52 1.29
C PHE A 177 1.03 -4.05 2.39
N SER A 178 -0.19 -3.63 2.03
CA SER A 178 -1.22 -3.19 2.97
C SER A 178 -1.63 -4.30 3.93
N GLU A 179 -1.84 -5.50 3.41
CA GLU A 179 -2.25 -6.66 4.18
C GLU A 179 -1.14 -7.17 5.11
N CYS A 180 0.12 -7.17 4.65
CA CYS A 180 1.27 -7.53 5.50
C CYS A 180 1.43 -6.53 6.65
N LEU A 181 1.30 -5.21 6.39
CA LEU A 181 1.33 -4.20 7.45
C LEU A 181 0.14 -4.32 8.41
N LEU A 182 -1.05 -4.64 7.90
CA LEU A 182 -2.23 -4.86 8.72
C LEU A 182 -2.03 -6.05 9.68
N LEU A 183 -1.56 -7.19 9.18
CA LEU A 183 -1.23 -8.35 9.99
C LEU A 183 -0.10 -8.06 10.97
N LEU A 184 0.94 -7.34 10.53
CA LEU A 184 2.04 -6.90 11.39
C LEU A 184 1.51 -6.04 12.54
N GLY A 185 0.64 -5.05 12.26
CA GLY A 185 0.00 -4.22 13.28
C GLY A 185 -0.76 -5.04 14.33
N VAL A 186 -1.51 -6.07 13.91
CA VAL A 186 -2.16 -7.02 14.82
C VAL A 186 -1.13 -7.76 15.69
N GLN A 187 -0.02 -8.25 15.11
CA GLN A 187 0.98 -9.00 15.86
C GLN A 187 1.78 -8.12 16.83
N LEU A 188 2.12 -6.89 16.41
CA LEU A 188 2.76 -5.90 17.28
C LEU A 188 1.87 -5.58 18.48
N HIS A 189 0.58 -5.34 18.26
CA HIS A 189 -0.38 -5.09 19.33
C HIS A 189 -0.51 -6.29 20.29
N LYS A 190 -0.58 -7.53 19.76
CA LYS A 190 -0.62 -8.75 20.58
C LYS A 190 0.62 -8.89 21.46
N MET A 191 1.80 -8.70 20.87
CA MET A 191 3.07 -8.83 21.58
C MET A 191 3.20 -7.74 22.65
N ALA A 192 2.82 -6.51 22.34
CA ALA A 192 2.83 -5.39 23.28
C ALA A 192 1.90 -5.62 24.50
N ARG A 193 0.83 -6.41 24.32
CA ARG A 193 -0.10 -6.80 25.40
C ARG A 193 0.33 -8.04 26.20
N GLY A 194 1.59 -8.41 26.10
CA GLY A 194 2.18 -9.47 26.93
C GLY A 194 1.97 -10.91 26.44
N LYS A 195 1.45 -11.09 25.23
CA LYS A 195 1.37 -12.42 24.59
C LYS A 195 2.71 -12.73 23.90
N LYS A 196 3.81 -12.83 24.69
CA LYS A 196 5.12 -13.18 24.12
C LYS A 196 5.22 -14.70 23.96
N ASP A 197 5.28 -15.15 22.71
CA ASP A 197 5.65 -16.52 22.34
C ASP A 197 6.76 -16.43 21.26
N ARG A 198 7.66 -17.41 21.23
CA ARG A 198 8.70 -17.53 20.17
C ARG A 198 8.07 -17.54 18.78
N LYS A 199 6.96 -18.27 18.61
CA LYS A 199 6.20 -18.30 17.36
C LYS A 199 5.77 -16.91 16.90
N GLN A 200 5.36 -16.05 17.82
CA GLN A 200 4.93 -14.70 17.48
C GLN A 200 6.09 -13.83 17.00
N VAL A 201 7.28 -13.95 17.58
CA VAL A 201 8.47 -13.24 17.10
C VAL A 201 8.81 -13.68 15.67
N VAL A 202 8.74 -14.98 15.38
CA VAL A 202 8.95 -15.51 14.01
C VAL A 202 7.93 -14.98 13.02
N ILE A 203 6.65 -14.93 13.42
CA ILE A 203 5.59 -14.35 12.56
C ILE A 203 5.85 -12.87 12.30
N ILE A 204 6.23 -12.10 13.32
CA ILE A 204 6.58 -10.67 13.16
C ILE A 204 7.77 -10.52 12.21
N ALA A 205 8.83 -11.32 12.36
CA ALA A 205 9.99 -11.29 11.49
C ALA A 205 9.61 -11.63 10.03
N PHE A 206 8.80 -12.68 9.82
CA PHE A 206 8.31 -13.06 8.49
C PHE A 206 7.48 -11.95 7.83
N LEU A 207 6.52 -11.37 8.57
CA LEU A 207 5.71 -10.26 8.06
C LEU A 207 6.57 -9.02 7.77
N SER A 208 7.61 -8.75 8.58
CA SER A 208 8.54 -7.64 8.33
C SER A 208 9.35 -7.85 7.06
N ILE A 209 9.83 -9.06 6.80
CA ILE A 209 10.50 -9.41 5.55
C ILE A 209 9.52 -9.22 4.37
N SER A 210 8.26 -9.66 4.51
CA SER A 210 7.25 -9.46 3.47
C SER A 210 7.00 -7.98 3.19
N VAL A 211 6.86 -7.14 4.23
CA VAL A 211 6.72 -5.68 4.09
C VAL A 211 7.90 -5.08 3.33
N LEU A 212 9.13 -5.47 3.67
CA LEU A 212 10.37 -5.04 3.01
C LEU A 212 10.38 -5.41 1.52
N LEU A 213 9.97 -6.64 1.20
CA LEU A 213 10.03 -7.18 -0.16
C LEU A 213 8.93 -6.65 -1.08
N PHE A 214 7.81 -6.16 -0.54
CA PHE A 214 6.73 -5.59 -1.35
C PHE A 214 6.83 -4.08 -1.58
N ARG A 215 7.54 -3.32 -0.73
CA ARG A 215 7.79 -1.89 -0.96
C ARG A 215 9.08 -1.43 -0.29
N LYS A 216 9.89 -0.64 -1.02
CA LYS A 216 11.18 -0.10 -0.52
C LYS A 216 11.01 0.78 0.72
N ASN A 217 9.95 1.60 0.78
CA ASN A 217 9.67 2.44 1.96
C ASN A 217 9.33 1.63 3.22
N GLY A 218 8.96 0.35 3.07
CA GLY A 218 8.79 -0.58 4.17
C GLY A 218 10.02 -0.69 5.07
N LEU A 219 11.22 -0.58 4.52
CA LEU A 219 12.47 -0.54 5.30
C LEU A 219 12.45 0.58 6.34
N TYR A 220 12.17 1.80 5.91
CA TYR A 220 12.15 2.97 6.81
C TYR A 220 11.04 2.87 7.84
N VAL A 221 9.84 2.42 7.42
CA VAL A 221 8.71 2.18 8.34
C VAL A 221 9.11 1.20 9.44
N LEU A 222 9.73 0.08 9.08
CA LEU A 222 10.13 -0.95 10.05
C LEU A 222 11.28 -0.51 10.95
N MET A 223 12.32 0.10 10.39
CA MET A 223 13.48 0.57 11.17
C MET A 223 13.06 1.55 12.26
N ILE A 224 12.31 2.60 11.90
CA ILE A 224 11.89 3.63 12.83
C ILE A 224 10.87 3.07 13.83
N THR A 225 9.95 2.19 13.37
CA THR A 225 9.00 1.53 14.27
C THR A 225 9.71 0.65 15.28
N TYR A 226 10.66 -0.19 14.89
CA TYR A 226 11.37 -1.05 15.85
C TYR A 226 12.27 -0.26 16.79
N ALA A 227 12.94 0.80 16.32
CA ALA A 227 13.68 1.71 17.20
C ALA A 227 12.75 2.31 18.27
N PHE A 228 11.57 2.77 17.88
CA PHE A 228 10.55 3.26 18.81
C PHE A 228 10.07 2.17 19.78
N MET A 229 9.81 0.95 19.29
CA MET A 229 9.36 -0.17 20.12
C MET A 229 10.42 -0.62 21.14
N ILE A 230 11.70 -0.55 20.83
CA ILE A 230 12.81 -0.81 21.75
C ILE A 230 12.75 0.15 22.95
N VAL A 231 12.53 1.43 22.67
CA VAL A 231 12.43 2.46 23.72
C VAL A 231 11.12 2.32 24.52
N LEU A 232 10.00 2.10 23.82
CA LEU A 232 8.67 2.05 24.42
C LEU A 232 8.47 0.79 25.28
N TYR A 233 9.05 -0.36 24.86
CA TYR A 233 8.85 -1.68 25.49
C TYR A 233 10.17 -2.29 25.94
N ARG A 234 10.84 -1.67 26.90
CA ARG A 234 12.14 -2.11 27.44
C ARG A 234 12.13 -3.59 27.88
N LYS A 235 10.99 -4.11 28.40
CA LYS A 235 10.85 -5.51 28.80
C LYS A 235 11.10 -6.50 27.65
N TYR A 236 10.81 -6.14 26.41
CA TYR A 236 10.94 -6.98 25.21
C TYR A 236 12.00 -6.49 24.22
N TRP A 237 12.90 -5.61 24.65
CA TRP A 237 13.88 -4.96 23.76
C TRP A 237 14.69 -5.94 22.91
N LYS A 238 15.11 -7.09 23.50
CA LYS A 238 15.87 -8.13 22.75
C LYS A 238 15.11 -8.67 21.55
N SER A 239 13.78 -8.81 21.66
CA SER A 239 12.95 -9.30 20.55
C SER A 239 12.78 -8.24 19.47
N TRP A 240 12.65 -6.95 19.85
CA TRP A 240 12.58 -5.84 18.89
C TRP A 240 13.91 -5.63 18.18
N VAL A 241 15.01 -5.72 18.90
CA VAL A 241 16.36 -5.69 18.30
C VAL A 241 16.54 -6.87 17.35
N ALA A 242 16.12 -8.07 17.71
CA ALA A 242 16.21 -9.24 16.82
C ALA A 242 15.40 -9.01 15.52
N CYS A 243 14.17 -8.49 15.62
CA CYS A 243 13.37 -8.15 14.43
C CYS A 243 14.06 -7.06 13.58
N LEU A 244 14.62 -6.02 14.19
CA LEU A 244 15.37 -4.98 13.50
C LEU A 244 16.59 -5.54 12.78
N VAL A 245 17.38 -6.37 13.46
CA VAL A 245 18.56 -7.02 12.86
C VAL A 245 18.16 -7.90 11.69
N VAL A 246 17.08 -8.70 11.82
CA VAL A 246 16.56 -9.51 10.71
C VAL A 246 16.21 -8.64 9.51
N VAL A 247 15.50 -7.53 9.71
CA VAL A 247 15.15 -6.59 8.62
C VAL A 247 16.40 -6.04 7.94
N LEU A 248 17.38 -5.57 8.71
CA LEU A 248 18.60 -4.99 8.17
C LEU A 248 19.46 -6.03 7.42
N VAL A 249 19.61 -7.22 7.98
CA VAL A 249 20.36 -8.32 7.35
C VAL A 249 19.65 -8.77 6.07
N CYS A 250 18.33 -8.99 6.11
CA CYS A 250 17.57 -9.39 4.93
C CYS A 250 17.62 -8.32 3.83
N ASN A 251 17.52 -7.04 4.20
CA ASN A 251 17.66 -5.95 3.23
C ASN A 251 19.07 -5.92 2.63
N GLY A 252 20.11 -6.03 3.45
CA GLY A 252 21.50 -6.06 3.00
C GLY A 252 21.78 -7.24 2.05
N LEU A 253 21.33 -8.45 2.41
CA LEU A 253 21.45 -9.63 1.55
C LEU A 253 20.68 -9.46 0.24
N TYR A 254 19.45 -8.96 0.31
CA TYR A 254 18.62 -8.74 -0.87
C TYR A 254 19.24 -7.71 -1.82
N SER A 255 19.54 -6.51 -1.33
CA SER A 255 19.98 -5.40 -2.19
C SER A 255 21.45 -5.52 -2.64
N ASN A 256 22.35 -6.03 -1.77
CA ASN A 256 23.78 -6.02 -2.07
C ASN A 256 24.31 -7.37 -2.59
N ILE A 257 23.54 -8.45 -2.48
CA ILE A 257 23.98 -9.76 -2.93
C ILE A 257 22.99 -10.33 -3.96
N LEU A 258 21.72 -10.53 -3.60
CA LEU A 258 20.78 -11.26 -4.46
C LEU A 258 20.49 -10.49 -5.76
N LEU A 259 20.17 -9.19 -5.69
CA LEU A 259 19.91 -8.40 -6.89
C LEU A 259 21.13 -8.27 -7.80
N PRO A 260 22.34 -7.96 -7.29
CA PRO A 260 23.56 -7.92 -8.10
C PRO A 260 23.91 -9.25 -8.77
N VAL A 261 23.85 -10.37 -8.03
CA VAL A 261 24.14 -11.70 -8.57
C VAL A 261 23.16 -12.11 -9.67
N ALA A 262 21.89 -11.67 -9.56
CA ALA A 262 20.88 -11.88 -10.58
C ALA A 262 20.98 -10.90 -11.77
N GLY A 263 21.96 -9.99 -11.80
CA GLY A 263 22.10 -8.97 -12.84
C GLY A 263 21.02 -7.88 -12.82
N ILE A 264 20.19 -7.85 -11.76
CA ILE A 264 19.07 -6.94 -11.66
C ILE A 264 19.54 -5.54 -11.32
N THR A 265 19.06 -4.56 -12.10
CA THR A 265 19.40 -3.14 -11.93
C THR A 265 18.56 -2.51 -10.83
N ASP A 266 19.18 -1.63 -10.03
CA ASP A 266 18.42 -0.81 -9.07
C ASP A 266 17.51 0.17 -9.79
N GLY A 267 16.39 0.56 -9.15
CA GLY A 267 15.53 1.61 -9.68
C GLY A 267 16.23 2.97 -9.67
N SER A 268 15.82 3.86 -10.58
CA SER A 268 16.41 5.19 -10.72
C SER A 268 16.40 5.99 -9.41
N VAL A 269 17.48 6.68 -9.13
CA VAL A 269 17.65 7.59 -7.98
C VAL A 269 16.66 8.76 -8.04
N ARG A 270 16.20 9.15 -9.23
CA ARG A 270 15.23 10.23 -9.46
C ARG A 270 13.94 10.07 -8.64
N GLU A 271 13.56 8.83 -8.33
CA GLU A 271 12.34 8.56 -7.54
C GLU A 271 12.46 9.05 -6.08
N ALA A 272 13.66 9.02 -5.53
CA ALA A 272 13.93 9.54 -4.19
C ALA A 272 14.09 11.07 -4.16
N LEU A 273 14.28 11.70 -5.32
CA LEU A 273 14.58 13.12 -5.47
C LEU A 273 13.36 13.95 -5.93
N SER A 274 12.15 13.40 -5.87
CA SER A 274 10.94 14.08 -6.32
C SER A 274 10.72 15.45 -5.67
N ILE A 275 10.98 15.60 -4.36
CA ILE A 275 10.83 16.87 -3.63
C ILE A 275 11.82 17.93 -4.14
N PRO A 276 13.15 17.71 -4.08
CA PRO A 276 14.10 18.72 -4.54
C PRO A 276 13.91 19.05 -6.04
N PHE A 277 13.59 18.07 -6.87
CA PHE A 277 13.35 18.31 -8.30
C PHE A 277 12.12 19.20 -8.52
N GLN A 278 11.01 18.97 -7.84
CA GLN A 278 9.83 19.82 -7.91
C GLN A 278 10.10 21.24 -7.40
N GLN A 279 10.90 21.37 -6.35
CA GLN A 279 11.29 22.67 -5.78
C GLN A 279 12.14 23.45 -6.77
N THR A 280 13.14 22.81 -7.39
CA THR A 280 13.99 23.43 -8.42
C THR A 280 13.17 23.81 -9.64
N ALA A 281 12.32 22.93 -10.16
CA ALA A 281 11.48 23.22 -11.34
C ALA A 281 10.55 24.40 -11.09
N ARG A 282 9.96 24.48 -9.89
CA ARG A 282 9.16 25.65 -9.52
C ARG A 282 9.99 26.92 -9.42
N TYR A 283 11.20 26.85 -8.85
CA TYR A 283 12.10 27.99 -8.77
C TYR A 283 12.45 28.50 -10.16
N VAL A 284 12.85 27.63 -11.07
CA VAL A 284 13.16 28.00 -12.46
C VAL A 284 11.96 28.62 -13.16
N ARG A 285 10.76 28.12 -12.92
CA ARG A 285 9.54 28.72 -13.48
C ARG A 285 9.23 30.11 -12.93
N ASP A 286 9.35 30.30 -11.60
CA ASP A 286 8.90 31.51 -10.90
C ASP A 286 10.01 32.60 -10.86
N HIS A 287 11.30 32.20 -10.91
CA HIS A 287 12.50 33.03 -10.72
C HIS A 287 13.62 32.71 -11.70
N GLY A 288 13.31 32.26 -12.93
CA GLY A 288 14.31 31.83 -13.91
C GLY A 288 15.32 32.89 -14.27
N GLU A 289 14.89 34.18 -14.25
CA GLU A 289 15.77 35.34 -14.54
C GLU A 289 16.86 35.55 -13.45
N GLU A 290 16.68 35.02 -12.27
CA GLU A 290 17.65 35.11 -11.18
C GLU A 290 18.65 33.96 -11.14
N VAL A 291 18.46 32.96 -12.01
CA VAL A 291 19.37 31.80 -12.11
C VAL A 291 20.59 32.22 -12.92
N THR A 292 21.77 32.16 -12.33
CA THR A 292 23.03 32.48 -13.00
C THR A 292 23.40 31.40 -14.03
N GLU A 293 24.21 31.74 -15.01
CA GLU A 293 24.69 30.77 -16.03
C GLU A 293 25.39 29.56 -15.40
N GLU A 294 26.13 29.76 -14.30
CA GLU A 294 26.78 28.68 -13.58
C GLU A 294 25.76 27.77 -12.84
N GLU A 295 24.76 28.35 -12.16
CA GLU A 295 23.68 27.61 -11.54
C GLU A 295 22.89 26.82 -12.60
N GLN A 296 22.61 27.41 -13.75
CA GLN A 296 21.97 26.76 -14.88
C GLN A 296 22.75 25.54 -15.38
N ARG A 297 24.06 25.71 -15.60
CA ARG A 297 24.95 24.62 -16.02
C ARG A 297 24.94 23.44 -15.04
N ILE A 298 24.99 23.73 -13.74
CA ILE A 298 24.97 22.71 -12.68
C ILE A 298 23.60 22.01 -12.63
N ILE A 299 22.50 22.75 -12.75
CA ILE A 299 21.17 22.15 -12.81
C ILE A 299 21.04 21.28 -14.07
N ASP A 300 21.56 21.76 -15.24
CA ASP A 300 21.45 21.03 -16.50
C ASP A 300 22.25 19.72 -16.52
N ALA A 301 23.28 19.58 -15.68
CA ALA A 301 23.98 18.31 -15.50
C ALA A 301 23.07 17.22 -14.88
N VAL A 302 22.03 17.60 -14.15
CA VAL A 302 21.11 16.68 -13.45
C VAL A 302 19.71 16.65 -14.06
N LEU A 303 19.16 17.82 -14.44
CA LEU A 303 17.81 18.00 -14.99
C LEU A 303 17.91 18.86 -16.25
N GLN A 304 17.19 18.51 -17.32
CA GLN A 304 17.15 19.30 -18.54
C GLN A 304 16.60 20.72 -18.26
N TYR A 305 17.48 21.70 -18.12
CA TYR A 305 17.15 23.05 -17.64
C TYR A 305 16.14 23.75 -18.54
N ASP A 306 16.33 23.69 -19.86
CA ASP A 306 15.56 24.49 -20.83
C ASP A 306 14.04 24.22 -20.78
N VAL A 307 13.65 23.02 -20.44
CA VAL A 307 12.24 22.61 -20.35
C VAL A 307 11.70 22.58 -18.93
N LEU A 308 12.58 22.71 -17.93
CA LEU A 308 12.28 22.39 -16.53
C LEU A 308 11.13 23.25 -15.96
N GLY A 309 11.11 24.55 -16.27
CA GLY A 309 10.05 25.44 -15.83
C GLY A 309 8.70 25.16 -16.50
N GLU A 310 8.71 24.75 -17.77
CA GLU A 310 7.50 24.46 -18.54
C GLU A 310 6.84 23.14 -18.11
N VAL A 311 7.64 22.11 -17.82
CA VAL A 311 7.12 20.80 -17.41
C VAL A 311 6.69 20.76 -15.95
N TYR A 312 6.96 21.81 -15.18
CA TYR A 312 6.55 21.84 -13.77
C TYR A 312 5.03 21.74 -13.63
N SER A 313 4.59 20.77 -12.86
CA SER A 313 3.20 20.61 -12.43
C SER A 313 3.10 20.57 -10.92
N ALA A 314 2.20 21.36 -10.35
CA ALA A 314 1.99 21.39 -8.90
C ALA A 314 1.45 20.06 -8.33
N ASN A 315 0.84 19.22 -9.19
CA ASN A 315 0.10 18.04 -8.78
C ASN A 315 0.85 16.72 -9.01
N ILE A 316 1.90 16.72 -9.83
CA ILE A 316 2.61 15.49 -10.21
C ILE A 316 4.07 15.79 -10.52
N SER A 317 4.97 14.97 -9.98
CA SER A 317 6.41 15.11 -10.18
C SER A 317 6.95 14.38 -11.42
N ASP A 318 6.15 13.49 -12.04
CA ASP A 318 6.63 12.64 -13.12
C ASP A 318 7.16 13.43 -14.34
N PRO A 319 6.53 14.53 -14.82
CA PRO A 319 7.10 15.32 -15.91
C PRO A 319 8.48 15.91 -15.56
N VAL A 320 8.65 16.40 -14.34
CA VAL A 320 9.94 16.93 -13.87
C VAL A 320 10.97 15.80 -13.73
N LYS A 321 10.60 14.67 -13.17
CA LYS A 321 11.49 13.48 -13.08
C LYS A 321 11.90 12.95 -14.45
N ALA A 322 11.05 13.12 -15.47
CA ALA A 322 11.38 12.70 -16.83
C ALA A 322 12.54 13.51 -17.44
N THR A 323 12.83 14.70 -16.93
CA THR A 323 13.99 15.52 -17.37
C THR A 323 15.31 15.07 -16.74
N PHE A 324 15.30 14.08 -15.84
CA PHE A 324 16.52 13.59 -15.16
C PHE A 324 17.51 12.97 -16.15
N ARG A 325 18.75 13.40 -16.08
CA ARG A 325 19.84 12.88 -16.90
C ARG A 325 20.42 11.62 -16.26
N ILE A 326 20.37 10.51 -16.99
CA ILE A 326 20.83 9.20 -16.50
C ILE A 326 22.35 9.18 -16.26
N GLU A 327 23.07 10.03 -16.97
CA GLU A 327 24.51 10.17 -16.89
C GLU A 327 24.97 10.84 -15.59
N ALA A 328 24.08 11.61 -14.94
CA ALA A 328 24.40 12.32 -13.70
C ALA A 328 24.98 11.38 -12.63
N ASP A 329 26.12 11.76 -12.12
CA ASP A 329 26.83 10.99 -11.10
C ASP A 329 26.71 11.59 -9.69
N SER A 330 27.47 11.08 -8.75
CA SER A 330 27.43 11.53 -7.35
C SER A 330 27.99 12.95 -7.15
N GLU A 331 28.93 13.38 -8.00
CA GLU A 331 29.51 14.72 -7.91
C GLU A 331 28.56 15.74 -8.51
N ASP A 332 27.91 15.43 -9.66
CA ASP A 332 26.86 16.26 -10.25
C ASP A 332 25.72 16.48 -9.25
N LEU A 333 25.29 15.42 -8.56
CA LEU A 333 24.24 15.53 -7.53
C LEU A 333 24.67 16.39 -6.34
N LYS A 334 25.94 16.32 -5.94
CA LYS A 334 26.47 17.13 -4.84
C LYS A 334 26.51 18.62 -5.20
N GLU A 335 26.99 18.96 -6.41
CA GLU A 335 26.96 20.33 -6.93
C GLU A 335 25.52 20.83 -7.06
N TYR A 336 24.62 20.02 -7.62
CA TYR A 336 23.20 20.31 -7.69
C TYR A 336 22.58 20.64 -6.33
N PHE A 337 22.87 19.84 -5.28
CA PHE A 337 22.34 20.13 -3.94
C PHE A 337 22.92 21.41 -3.32
N ALA A 338 24.14 21.81 -3.67
CA ALA A 338 24.70 23.09 -3.25
C ALA A 338 23.93 24.26 -3.88
N VAL A 339 23.65 24.19 -5.20
CA VAL A 339 22.81 25.16 -5.91
C VAL A 339 21.39 25.16 -5.37
N TRP A 340 20.78 23.97 -5.20
CA TRP A 340 19.45 23.81 -4.63
C TRP A 340 19.32 24.50 -3.26
N PHE A 341 20.33 24.35 -2.40
CA PHE A 341 20.35 25.00 -1.07
C PHE A 341 20.51 26.52 -1.18
N THR A 342 21.34 27.00 -2.12
CA THR A 342 21.49 28.45 -2.38
C THR A 342 20.17 29.06 -2.85
N MET A 343 19.47 28.41 -3.77
CA MET A 343 18.17 28.83 -4.26
C MET A 343 17.09 28.80 -3.17
N LEU A 344 17.12 27.81 -2.28
CA LEU A 344 16.26 27.77 -1.09
C LEU A 344 16.44 28.98 -0.18
N LEU A 345 17.70 29.44 0.01
CA LEU A 345 17.97 30.61 0.84
C LEU A 345 17.55 31.93 0.16
N LYS A 346 17.56 32.00 -1.18
CA LYS A 346 17.07 33.16 -1.93
C LYS A 346 15.53 33.26 -1.82
N HIS A 347 14.80 32.17 -2.10
CA HIS A 347 13.33 32.15 -2.15
C HIS A 347 12.72 30.95 -1.39
N PRO A 348 12.76 30.92 -0.04
CA PRO A 348 12.26 29.80 0.76
C PRO A 348 10.75 29.57 0.58
N GLU A 349 9.98 30.63 0.32
CA GLU A 349 8.53 30.54 0.09
C GLU A 349 8.18 29.73 -1.16
N THR A 350 8.99 29.78 -2.21
CA THR A 350 8.79 28.99 -3.44
C THR A 350 8.95 27.49 -3.16
N TYR A 351 9.95 27.12 -2.35
CA TYR A 351 10.18 25.76 -1.92
C TYR A 351 9.05 25.24 -1.02
N ILE A 352 8.62 26.06 -0.06
CA ILE A 352 7.49 25.73 0.83
C ILE A 352 6.21 25.51 0.00
N LYS A 353 5.91 26.42 -0.92
CA LYS A 353 4.74 26.33 -1.80
C LYS A 353 4.81 25.10 -2.70
N ALA A 354 5.98 24.76 -3.28
CA ALA A 354 6.16 23.55 -4.07
C ALA A 354 5.83 22.30 -3.24
N THR A 355 6.37 22.23 -2.03
CA THR A 355 6.16 21.11 -1.11
C THR A 355 4.70 20.99 -0.66
N ILE A 356 4.07 22.10 -0.25
CA ILE A 356 2.66 22.09 0.19
C ILE A 356 1.75 21.62 -0.95
N ASN A 357 1.96 22.13 -2.17
CA ASN A 357 1.14 21.74 -3.32
C ASN A 357 1.19 20.24 -3.60
N ASN A 358 2.34 19.61 -3.36
CA ASN A 358 2.52 18.19 -3.58
C ASN A 358 1.78 17.31 -2.57
N TYR A 359 1.63 17.79 -1.32
CA TYR A 359 1.26 16.91 -0.20
C TYR A 359 0.00 17.35 0.57
N TYR A 360 -0.60 18.48 0.19
CA TYR A 360 -1.76 19.02 0.93
C TYR A 360 -2.92 18.03 1.05
N GLY A 361 -3.13 17.15 0.06
CA GLY A 361 -4.20 16.14 0.08
C GLY A 361 -4.05 15.06 1.15
N TYR A 362 -2.88 14.94 1.80
CA TYR A 362 -2.75 14.11 3.01
C TYR A 362 -3.30 14.78 4.27
N VAL A 363 -3.49 16.10 4.26
CA VAL A 363 -3.92 16.88 5.43
C VAL A 363 -5.26 17.55 5.19
N TYR A 364 -5.48 18.06 3.97
CA TYR A 364 -6.71 18.68 3.54
C TYR A 364 -7.63 17.66 2.87
N PRO A 365 -8.95 17.62 3.16
CA PRO A 365 -9.87 16.59 2.68
C PRO A 365 -10.23 16.77 1.20
N VAL A 366 -9.29 16.46 0.32
CA VAL A 366 -9.54 16.35 -1.13
C VAL A 366 -10.17 14.99 -1.40
N VAL A 367 -11.31 14.99 -2.07
CA VAL A 367 -11.97 13.75 -2.50
C VAL A 367 -11.21 13.15 -3.68
N ASN A 368 -10.68 11.95 -3.50
CA ASN A 368 -9.98 11.23 -4.56
C ASN A 368 -10.98 10.64 -5.57
N ASP A 369 -10.60 10.66 -6.86
CA ASP A 369 -11.41 10.07 -7.93
C ASP A 369 -11.27 8.53 -7.92
N ILE A 370 -12.22 7.86 -7.28
CA ILE A 370 -12.25 6.38 -7.21
C ILE A 370 -12.49 5.77 -8.61
N HIS A 371 -13.22 6.46 -9.46
CA HIS A 371 -13.56 5.96 -10.79
C HIS A 371 -12.35 5.92 -11.74
N LYS A 372 -11.30 6.69 -11.48
CA LYS A 372 -10.07 6.68 -12.28
C LYS A 372 -9.43 5.28 -12.35
N LEU A 373 -9.55 4.46 -11.31
CA LEU A 373 -9.00 3.11 -11.28
C LEU A 373 -9.49 2.27 -12.46
N TYR A 374 -10.73 2.46 -12.88
CA TYR A 374 -11.27 1.79 -14.07
C TYR A 374 -10.65 2.34 -15.36
N ARG A 375 -10.58 3.67 -15.52
CA ARG A 375 -9.97 4.30 -16.71
C ARG A 375 -8.50 3.92 -16.85
N THR A 376 -7.76 3.94 -15.76
CA THR A 376 -6.35 3.49 -15.73
C THR A 376 -6.24 2.02 -16.12
N SER A 377 -7.14 1.16 -15.65
CA SER A 377 -7.12 -0.27 -15.96
C SER A 377 -7.28 -0.56 -17.46
N VAL A 378 -8.15 0.18 -18.15
CA VAL A 378 -8.33 0.00 -19.61
C VAL A 378 -7.06 0.40 -20.35
N GLY A 379 -6.53 1.61 -20.11
CA GLY A 379 -5.32 2.09 -20.75
C GLY A 379 -4.08 1.22 -20.44
N SER A 380 -3.93 0.76 -19.20
CA SER A 380 -2.81 -0.12 -18.83
C SER A 380 -2.89 -1.50 -19.49
N MET A 381 -4.10 -2.01 -19.75
CA MET A 381 -4.29 -3.25 -20.47
C MET A 381 -3.97 -3.11 -21.96
N GLU A 382 -4.36 -1.99 -22.56
CA GLU A 382 -3.99 -1.65 -23.95
C GLU A 382 -2.47 -1.51 -24.08
N ASN A 383 -1.81 -0.84 -23.16
CA ASN A 383 -0.36 -0.72 -23.12
C ASN A 383 0.32 -2.09 -23.00
N ALA A 384 -0.17 -2.99 -22.15
CA ALA A 384 0.39 -4.33 -21.98
C ALA A 384 0.26 -5.19 -23.25
N ASN A 385 -0.63 -4.83 -24.18
CA ASN A 385 -0.80 -5.49 -25.48
C ASN A 385 -0.01 -4.83 -26.60
N ARG A 386 0.54 -3.62 -26.41
CA ARG A 386 1.10 -2.76 -27.46
C ARG A 386 2.15 -3.46 -28.33
N ASP A 387 3.05 -4.21 -27.70
CA ASP A 387 4.17 -4.86 -28.40
C ASP A 387 3.83 -6.29 -28.89
N GLY A 388 2.59 -6.72 -28.73
CA GLY A 388 2.12 -8.03 -29.22
C GLY A 388 2.58 -9.24 -28.40
N TYR A 389 3.27 -9.04 -27.26
CA TYR A 389 3.70 -10.13 -26.39
C TYR A 389 2.55 -10.78 -25.63
N PHE A 390 1.49 -10.02 -25.38
CA PHE A 390 0.31 -10.43 -24.64
C PHE A 390 -0.96 -10.03 -25.38
N ASN A 391 -2.05 -10.72 -25.06
CA ASN A 391 -3.38 -10.45 -25.60
C ASN A 391 -4.40 -10.44 -24.47
N PHE A 392 -4.34 -9.39 -23.66
CA PHE A 392 -5.34 -9.14 -22.62
C PHE A 392 -6.56 -8.50 -23.23
N SER A 393 -7.75 -8.92 -22.85
CA SER A 393 -9.00 -8.34 -23.32
C SER A 393 -9.99 -8.14 -22.18
N ASN A 394 -10.61 -6.97 -22.16
CA ASN A 394 -11.80 -6.70 -21.40
C ASN A 394 -13.00 -7.09 -22.24
N ASN A 395 -13.53 -8.30 -22.09
CA ASN A 395 -14.76 -8.67 -22.77
C ASN A 395 -15.92 -7.83 -22.23
N TYR A 396 -16.38 -6.89 -23.03
CA TYR A 396 -17.55 -6.07 -22.77
C TYR A 396 -18.80 -6.82 -23.24
N ASP A 397 -19.38 -7.65 -22.38
CA ASP A 397 -20.74 -8.16 -22.57
C ASP A 397 -21.76 -7.29 -21.81
N GLY A 398 -23.05 -7.41 -22.16
CA GLY A 398 -24.08 -6.54 -21.61
C GLY A 398 -24.20 -6.59 -20.08
N VAL A 399 -23.98 -7.74 -19.45
CA VAL A 399 -24.06 -7.91 -17.99
C VAL A 399 -22.88 -7.23 -17.29
N ARG A 400 -21.66 -7.38 -17.85
CA ARG A 400 -20.47 -6.73 -17.29
C ARG A 400 -20.51 -5.23 -17.42
N ILE A 401 -20.99 -4.70 -18.55
CA ILE A 401 -21.20 -3.26 -18.74
C ILE A 401 -22.15 -2.76 -17.65
N TRP A 402 -23.31 -3.38 -17.49
CA TRP A 402 -24.27 -3.00 -16.47
C TRP A 402 -23.69 -3.01 -15.04
N LEU A 403 -22.93 -4.05 -14.68
CA LEU A 403 -22.27 -4.12 -13.39
C LEU A 403 -21.22 -2.99 -13.20
N ARG A 404 -20.44 -2.68 -14.24
CA ARG A 404 -19.46 -1.58 -14.20
C ARG A 404 -20.14 -0.24 -14.03
N ASP A 405 -21.26 0.00 -14.71
CA ASP A 405 -22.04 1.22 -14.55
C ASP A 405 -22.62 1.32 -13.14
N ALA A 406 -23.09 0.22 -12.58
CA ALA A 406 -23.56 0.16 -11.19
C ALA A 406 -22.41 0.47 -10.19
N TYR A 407 -21.20 -0.05 -10.44
CA TYR A 407 -20.02 0.31 -9.62
C TYR A 407 -19.57 1.75 -9.84
N ALA A 408 -19.70 2.30 -11.04
CA ALA A 408 -19.42 3.71 -11.29
C ALA A 408 -20.39 4.62 -10.50
N LEU A 409 -21.67 4.27 -10.48
CA LEU A 409 -22.65 4.97 -9.62
C LEU A 409 -22.33 4.81 -8.13
N TRP A 410 -21.89 3.62 -7.71
CA TRP A 410 -21.45 3.37 -6.34
C TRP A 410 -20.25 4.22 -5.95
N ASP A 411 -19.22 4.30 -6.81
CA ASP A 411 -18.08 5.19 -6.64
C ASP A 411 -18.54 6.66 -6.51
N LEU A 412 -19.45 7.08 -7.37
CA LEU A 412 -19.99 8.44 -7.37
C LEU A 412 -20.73 8.75 -6.06
N LEU A 413 -21.50 7.81 -5.51
CA LEU A 413 -22.15 7.97 -4.22
C LEU A 413 -21.11 8.18 -3.09
N TRP A 414 -20.03 7.38 -3.06
CA TRP A 414 -18.96 7.56 -2.08
C TRP A 414 -18.22 8.88 -2.22
N MET A 415 -18.14 9.42 -3.43
CA MET A 415 -17.46 10.69 -3.69
C MET A 415 -18.35 11.91 -3.43
N LYS A 416 -19.66 11.79 -3.56
CA LYS A 416 -20.60 12.94 -3.54
C LYS A 416 -21.47 13.02 -2.30
N VAL A 417 -21.78 11.90 -1.63
CA VAL A 417 -22.66 11.91 -0.44
C VAL A 417 -21.89 12.49 0.75
N PRO A 418 -22.38 13.56 1.39
CA PRO A 418 -21.77 14.14 2.58
C PRO A 418 -21.54 13.08 3.67
N ILE A 419 -20.48 13.22 4.44
CA ILE A 419 -19.99 12.27 5.46
C ILE A 419 -19.39 11.00 4.83
N VAL A 420 -20.07 10.35 3.87
CA VAL A 420 -19.51 9.17 3.18
C VAL A 420 -18.28 9.54 2.37
N ASN A 421 -18.26 10.73 1.76
CA ASN A 421 -17.13 11.22 0.98
C ASN A 421 -15.84 11.43 1.80
N LEU A 422 -15.93 11.52 3.12
CA LEU A 422 -14.73 11.53 3.99
C LEU A 422 -13.91 10.26 3.80
N PHE A 423 -14.54 9.10 3.61
CA PHE A 423 -13.84 7.84 3.34
C PHE A 423 -13.20 7.78 1.94
N ALA A 424 -13.53 8.72 1.06
CA ALA A 424 -12.86 8.89 -0.23
C ALA A 424 -11.70 9.90 -0.16
N THR A 425 -11.37 10.43 1.03
CA THR A 425 -10.26 11.37 1.23
C THR A 425 -9.09 10.72 1.96
N SER A 426 -7.88 10.97 1.49
CA SER A 426 -6.65 10.51 2.16
C SER A 426 -6.48 11.15 3.54
N ALA A 427 -6.83 12.43 3.67
CA ALA A 427 -6.75 13.19 4.90
C ALA A 427 -7.54 12.55 6.06
N PHE A 428 -8.70 11.94 5.79
CA PHE A 428 -9.49 11.27 6.82
C PHE A 428 -8.69 10.18 7.56
N TYR A 429 -8.01 9.32 6.83
CA TYR A 429 -7.21 8.24 7.41
C TYR A 429 -5.98 8.74 8.14
N VAL A 430 -5.35 9.80 7.61
CA VAL A 430 -4.17 10.44 8.24
C VAL A 430 -4.58 11.06 9.58
N TRP A 431 -5.63 11.89 9.60
CA TRP A 431 -6.12 12.49 10.84
C TRP A 431 -6.60 11.46 11.85
N LEU A 432 -7.24 10.38 11.40
CA LEU A 432 -7.64 9.30 12.29
C LEU A 432 -6.43 8.68 13.02
N ILE A 433 -5.33 8.42 12.31
CA ILE A 433 -4.10 7.86 12.90
C ILE A 433 -3.52 8.83 13.92
N ILE A 434 -3.44 10.12 13.58
CA ILE A 434 -2.93 11.16 14.48
C ILE A 434 -3.79 11.27 15.74
N LEU A 435 -5.12 11.37 15.59
CA LEU A 435 -6.06 11.48 16.70
C LEU A 435 -6.09 10.22 17.56
N ALA A 436 -6.06 9.03 16.95
CA ALA A 436 -5.97 7.77 17.68
C ALA A 436 -4.63 7.65 18.45
N GLY A 437 -3.53 8.08 17.83
CA GLY A 437 -2.21 8.16 18.47
C GLY A 437 -2.23 9.10 19.68
N ALA A 438 -2.75 10.31 19.52
CA ALA A 438 -2.89 11.29 20.61
C ALA A 438 -3.76 10.72 21.75
N LEU A 439 -4.88 10.07 21.43
CA LEU A 439 -5.73 9.40 22.42
C LEU A 439 -4.94 8.33 23.19
N LYS A 440 -4.11 7.53 22.52
CA LYS A 440 -3.29 6.50 23.18
C LYS A 440 -2.17 7.08 24.05
N VAL A 441 -1.62 8.24 23.70
CA VAL A 441 -0.69 9.00 24.57
C VAL A 441 -1.42 9.46 25.82
N ILE A 442 -2.58 10.12 25.69
CA ILE A 442 -3.40 10.62 26.81
C ILE A 442 -3.81 9.46 27.74
N CYS A 443 -4.26 8.36 27.17
CA CYS A 443 -4.65 7.16 27.91
C CYS A 443 -3.45 6.35 28.45
N ARG A 444 -2.21 6.73 28.12
CA ARG A 444 -0.98 6.00 28.46
C ARG A 444 -1.03 4.54 28.03
N ASP A 445 -1.70 4.23 26.90
CA ASP A 445 -1.81 2.88 26.33
C ASP A 445 -0.66 2.64 25.34
N ARG A 446 0.45 2.13 25.88
CA ARG A 446 1.64 1.85 25.06
C ARG A 446 1.37 0.86 23.92
N ALA A 447 0.52 -0.16 24.15
CA ALA A 447 0.26 -1.20 23.14
C ALA A 447 -0.42 -0.64 21.89
N GLY A 448 -1.41 0.22 22.05
CA GLY A 448 -2.03 0.92 20.93
C GLY A 448 -1.09 1.93 20.29
N LEU A 449 -0.29 2.64 21.09
CA LEU A 449 0.61 3.68 20.59
C LEU A 449 1.64 3.12 19.58
N GLY A 450 2.21 1.93 19.83
CA GLY A 450 3.17 1.32 18.91
C GLY A 450 2.61 1.07 17.52
N VAL A 451 1.34 0.65 17.42
CA VAL A 451 0.67 0.44 16.13
C VAL A 451 0.39 1.79 15.44
N MET A 452 -0.14 2.79 16.18
CA MET A 452 -0.40 4.11 15.63
C MET A 452 0.88 4.76 15.10
N PHE A 453 2.00 4.60 15.82
CA PHE A 453 3.30 5.13 15.42
C PHE A 453 3.78 4.50 14.10
N MET A 454 3.63 3.19 13.91
CA MET A 454 3.99 2.51 12.65
C MET A 454 3.25 3.13 11.45
N TYR A 455 1.95 3.34 11.58
CA TYR A 455 1.17 3.94 10.49
C TYR A 455 1.43 5.44 10.33
N PHE A 456 1.77 6.14 11.39
CA PHE A 456 2.23 7.52 11.31
C PHE A 456 3.54 7.63 10.51
N ILE A 457 4.52 6.75 10.77
CA ILE A 457 5.76 6.70 9.99
C ILE A 457 5.46 6.34 8.52
N LEU A 458 4.53 5.43 8.26
CA LEU A 458 4.10 5.14 6.89
C LEU A 458 3.60 6.40 6.17
N VAL A 459 2.76 7.21 6.82
CA VAL A 459 2.29 8.49 6.26
C VAL A 459 3.47 9.43 6.00
N LEU A 460 4.43 9.54 6.92
CA LEU A 460 5.63 10.35 6.71
C LEU A 460 6.46 9.86 5.53
N THR A 461 6.56 8.54 5.30
CA THR A 461 7.25 8.01 4.12
C THR A 461 6.48 8.27 2.82
N ALA A 462 5.14 8.38 2.86
CA ALA A 462 4.34 8.79 1.71
C ALA A 462 4.54 10.28 1.39
N VAL A 463 4.64 11.14 2.41
CA VAL A 463 4.96 12.57 2.26
C VAL A 463 6.39 12.78 1.74
N ALA A 464 7.34 11.96 2.16
CA ALA A 464 8.73 12.02 1.68
C ALA A 464 8.93 11.34 0.31
N GLY A 465 7.92 10.66 -0.20
CA GLY A 465 7.95 9.92 -1.46
C GLY A 465 7.65 10.77 -2.68
N PRO A 466 7.41 10.15 -3.84
CA PRO A 466 7.08 10.87 -5.07
C PRO A 466 5.77 11.64 -4.93
N CYS A 467 5.78 12.86 -5.43
CA CYS A 467 4.58 13.68 -5.50
C CYS A 467 3.65 13.17 -6.59
N ASN A 468 2.47 12.77 -6.18
CA ASN A 468 1.38 12.48 -7.09
C ASN A 468 0.04 12.80 -6.40
N ALA A 469 -0.45 14.01 -6.59
CA ALA A 469 -1.72 14.47 -6.02
C ALA A 469 -2.92 13.72 -6.62
N ILE A 470 -2.73 13.04 -7.73
CA ILE A 470 -3.77 12.24 -8.38
C ILE A 470 -3.95 10.89 -7.64
N ASP A 471 -2.91 10.40 -6.93
CA ASP A 471 -2.86 9.05 -6.34
C ASP A 471 -2.53 9.04 -4.83
N TYR A 472 -2.94 10.06 -4.07
CA TYR A 472 -2.70 10.12 -2.62
C TYR A 472 -3.12 8.84 -1.90
N GLU A 473 -4.27 8.27 -2.26
CA GLU A 473 -4.82 7.06 -1.63
C GLU A 473 -3.95 5.82 -1.89
N ARG A 474 -3.23 5.76 -3.00
CA ARG A 474 -2.35 4.64 -3.34
C ARG A 474 -1.21 4.51 -2.32
N TYR A 475 -0.57 5.64 -1.98
CA TYR A 475 0.57 5.65 -1.05
C TYR A 475 0.16 5.38 0.39
N ILE A 476 -1.08 5.69 0.76
CA ILE A 476 -1.63 5.42 2.09
C ILE A 476 -2.67 4.29 2.09
N SER A 477 -2.73 3.46 1.04
CA SER A 477 -3.65 2.31 1.00
C SER A 477 -3.59 1.42 2.26
N PRO A 478 -2.42 1.19 2.92
CA PRO A 478 -2.42 0.46 4.19
C PRO A 478 -3.22 1.16 5.29
N CYS A 479 -3.36 2.49 5.24
CA CYS A 479 -4.18 3.23 6.21
C CYS A 479 -5.68 2.99 5.99
N ILE A 480 -6.10 2.76 4.73
CA ILE A 480 -7.47 2.37 4.39
C ILE A 480 -7.76 0.96 4.92
N PHE A 481 -6.87 0.01 4.66
CA PHE A 481 -7.03 -1.37 5.13
C PHE A 481 -7.05 -1.48 6.66
N VAL A 482 -6.23 -0.70 7.35
CA VAL A 482 -6.13 -0.75 8.82
C VAL A 482 -7.20 0.05 9.54
N PHE A 483 -7.96 0.89 8.85
CA PHE A 483 -8.94 1.80 9.45
C PHE A 483 -9.80 1.16 10.55
N PRO A 484 -10.48 0.01 10.33
CA PRO A 484 -11.31 -0.60 11.37
C PRO A 484 -10.50 -1.09 12.58
N LEU A 485 -9.27 -1.57 12.36
CA LEU A 485 -8.36 -1.99 13.43
C LEU A 485 -7.93 -0.80 14.29
N ILE A 486 -7.60 0.34 13.68
CA ILE A 486 -7.26 1.60 14.38
C ILE A 486 -8.40 2.01 15.30
N VAL A 487 -9.66 2.02 14.78
CA VAL A 487 -10.84 2.32 15.59
C VAL A 487 -11.00 1.32 16.74
N GLY A 488 -10.84 0.02 16.47
CA GLY A 488 -10.94 -1.02 17.48
C GLY A 488 -9.92 -0.85 18.60
N ILE A 489 -8.66 -0.55 18.25
CA ILE A 489 -7.60 -0.29 19.22
C ILE A 489 -7.86 1.04 19.95
N ALA A 490 -8.25 2.11 19.25
CA ALA A 490 -8.50 3.43 19.85
C ALA A 490 -9.58 3.36 20.95
N LEU A 491 -10.65 2.60 20.71
CA LEU A 491 -11.75 2.43 21.67
C LEU A 491 -11.48 1.40 22.77
N GLN A 492 -10.31 0.75 22.76
CA GLN A 492 -9.97 -0.22 23.79
C GLN A 492 -9.55 0.49 25.08
N LYS A 493 -10.19 0.15 26.22
CA LYS A 493 -9.80 0.65 27.54
C LYS A 493 -8.52 -0.03 28.01
N LYS A 494 -7.66 0.73 28.70
CA LYS A 494 -6.45 0.20 29.37
C LYS A 494 -6.86 -0.89 30.37
N ARG A 495 -6.11 -1.99 30.44
CA ARG A 495 -6.31 -2.99 31.50
C ARG A 495 -5.67 -2.47 32.78
N LEU A 496 -6.44 -2.39 33.87
CA LEU A 496 -5.99 -1.99 35.22
C LEU A 496 -4.78 -2.78 35.77
N LYS A 497 -4.47 -3.97 35.21
CA LYS A 497 -3.33 -4.80 35.61
C LYS A 497 -1.95 -4.36 35.06
N GLU A 498 -1.88 -3.37 34.18
CA GLU A 498 -0.59 -2.86 33.64
C GLU A 498 0.04 -1.78 34.51
N GLU A 499 -0.59 -1.37 35.61
CA GLU A 499 -0.07 -0.36 36.55
C GLU A 499 0.89 -0.92 37.61
N LEU A 500 1.03 -2.23 37.75
CA LEU A 500 1.80 -2.90 38.80
C LEU A 500 3.04 -3.67 38.28
N GLY A 501 3.57 -3.31 37.10
CA GLY A 501 4.78 -3.96 36.57
C GLY A 501 5.77 -3.02 35.88
#